data_6f16afb3b93a4dbe3b3438fc512c6409
#
_entry.id   6f16afb3b93a4dbe3b3438fc512c6409
#
_cell.length_a   1.000
_cell.length_b   1.000
_cell.length_c   1.000
_cell.angle_alpha   90.00
_cell.angle_beta   90.00
_cell.angle_gamma   90.00
#
_symmetry.space_group_name_H-M   'P 1'
#
loop_
_entity.id
_entity.type
_entity.pdbx_description
1 polymer ?
#
loop_
_entity_poly.entity_id
_entity_poly.type
_entity_poly.pdbx_seq_one_letter_code
_entity_poly.pdbx_strand_id
1 'polypeptide(L)' 'MMDNLKIDRINALAHKAKSVGLTEEEKAEQKQLRQEYIAAIR' A
#
# COMPACT_ATOMS: atom_id res chain seq x y z
N MET A 1 -3.33 -16.06 1.25
CA MET A 1 -1.94 -15.64 1.43
C MET A 1 -1.69 -14.37 0.65
N MET A 2 -0.99 -13.40 1.24
CA MET A 2 -0.74 -12.15 0.57
C MET A 2 0.35 -12.27 -0.48
N ASP A 3 0.13 -11.71 -1.65
CA ASP A 3 1.13 -11.76 -2.71
C ASP A 3 2.31 -10.85 -2.41
N ASN A 4 3.51 -11.30 -2.75
CA ASN A 4 4.69 -10.45 -2.61
C ASN A 4 4.56 -9.18 -3.43
N LEU A 5 3.88 -9.25 -4.57
CA LEU A 5 3.66 -8.08 -5.42
C LEU A 5 2.86 -6.99 -4.69
N LYS A 6 1.87 -7.40 -3.90
CA LYS A 6 1.09 -6.44 -3.12
C LYS A 6 1.93 -5.81 -2.01
N ILE A 7 2.76 -6.61 -1.37
CA ILE A 7 3.66 -6.10 -0.32
C ILE A 7 4.65 -5.12 -0.92
N ASP A 8 5.21 -5.44 -2.07
CA ASP A 8 6.12 -4.54 -2.77
C ASP A 8 5.44 -3.23 -3.14
N ARG A 9 4.17 -3.30 -3.57
CA ARG A 9 3.41 -2.11 -3.92
C ARG A 9 3.17 -1.24 -2.69
N ILE A 10 2.84 -1.84 -1.57
CA ILE A 10 2.65 -1.10 -0.31
C ILE A 10 3.93 -0.38 0.07
N ASN A 11 5.06 -1.06 -0.02
CA ASN A 11 6.35 -0.46 0.30
C ASN A 11 6.70 0.68 -0.66
N ALA A 12 6.44 0.49 -1.94
CA ALA A 12 6.70 1.52 -2.94
C ALA A 12 5.88 2.78 -2.67
N LEU A 13 4.60 2.60 -2.35
CA LEU A 13 3.72 3.72 -2.03
C LEU A 13 4.18 4.43 -0.76
N ALA A 14 4.62 3.67 0.25
CA ALA A 14 5.11 4.26 1.49
C ALA A 14 6.35 5.11 1.24
N HIS A 15 7.28 4.63 0.43
CA HIS A 15 8.47 5.38 0.08
C HIS A 15 8.12 6.65 -0.70
N LYS A 16 7.22 6.53 -1.65
CA LYS A 16 6.80 7.68 -2.44
C LYS A 16 6.12 8.73 -1.58
N ALA A 17 5.33 8.30 -0.60
CA ALA A 17 4.65 9.22 0.31
C ALA A 17 5.64 10.07 1.10
N LYS A 18 6.80 9.50 1.43
CA LYS A 18 7.83 10.23 2.18
C LYS A 18 8.67 11.13 1.28
N SER A 19 8.68 10.88 -0.01
CA SER A 19 9.48 11.62 -0.97
C SER A 19 8.67 12.74 -1.62
N VAL A 20 7.96 12.42 -2.71
CA VAL A 20 7.22 13.42 -3.47
C VAL A 20 5.75 13.54 -3.07
N GLY A 21 5.29 12.60 -2.25
CA GLY A 21 3.88 12.55 -1.88
C GLY A 21 3.08 11.68 -2.83
N LEU A 22 1.85 11.36 -2.42
CA LEU A 22 0.96 10.50 -3.19
C LEU A 22 -0.13 11.33 -3.85
N THR A 23 -0.56 10.92 -5.04
CA THR A 23 -1.76 11.47 -5.65
C THR A 23 -2.99 10.94 -4.91
N GLU A 24 -4.14 11.53 -5.21
CA GLU A 24 -5.40 11.08 -4.60
C GLU A 24 -5.66 9.61 -4.88
N GLU A 25 -5.41 9.19 -6.12
CA GLU A 25 -5.60 7.78 -6.51
C GLU A 25 -4.64 6.87 -5.77
N GLU A 26 -3.40 7.30 -5.60
CA GLU A 26 -2.41 6.51 -4.90
C GLU A 26 -2.73 6.40 -3.42
N LYS A 27 -3.25 7.45 -2.83
CA LYS A 27 -3.69 7.40 -1.43
C LYS A 27 -4.81 6.39 -1.24
N ALA A 28 -5.77 6.37 -2.15
CA ALA A 28 -6.86 5.42 -2.09
C ALA A 28 -6.36 3.99 -2.25
N GLU A 29 -5.43 3.78 -3.18
CA GLU A 29 -4.83 2.47 -3.38
C GLU A 29 -4.07 2.01 -2.14
N GLN A 30 -3.29 2.89 -1.55
CA GLN A 30 -2.53 2.58 -0.35
C GLN A 30 -3.46 2.17 0.79
N LYS A 31 -4.53 2.92 0.99
CA LYS A 31 -5.48 2.62 2.04
C LYS A 31 -6.12 1.25 1.83
N GLN A 32 -6.51 0.94 0.60
CA GLN A 32 -7.12 -0.34 0.28
C GLN A 32 -6.15 -1.49 0.50
N LEU A 33 -4.93 -1.35 0.06
CA LEU A 33 -3.91 -2.38 0.23
C LEU A 33 -3.61 -2.62 1.71
N ARG A 34 -3.55 -1.54 2.49
CA ARG A 34 -3.32 -1.68 3.94
C ARG A 34 -4.45 -2.44 4.60
N GLN A 35 -5.69 -2.17 4.22
CA GLN A 35 -6.83 -2.87 4.79
C GLN A 35 -6.80 -4.34 4.45
N GLU A 36 -6.43 -4.68 3.22
CA GLU A 36 -6.29 -6.08 2.82
C GLU A 36 -5.18 -6.76 3.61
N TYR A 37 -4.08 -6.06 3.80
CA TYR A 37 -2.94 -6.59 4.55
C TYR A 37 -3.33 -6.89 6.00
N ILE A 38 -3.98 -5.94 6.65
CA ILE A 38 -4.42 -6.10 8.03
C ILE A 38 -5.43 -7.23 8.15
N ALA A 39 -6.36 -7.33 7.21
CA ALA A 39 -7.35 -8.41 7.21
C ALA A 39 -6.69 -9.78 7.03
N ALA A 40 -5.62 -9.84 6.26
CA ALA A 40 -4.92 -11.10 6.01
C ALA A 40 -4.17 -11.61 7.24
N ILE A 41 -3.82 -10.71 8.16
CA ILE A 41 -3.06 -11.08 9.36
C ILE A 41 -3.96 -11.71 10.42
N ARG A 42 -5.24 -11.47 10.39
CA ARG A 42 -6.18 -11.98 11.40
C ARG A 42 -6.37 -13.47 11.31
#